data_3c3a80f1a6fe5d9b85bbfcb3d21e26ba
#
_entry.id   3c3a80f1a6fe5d9b85bbfcb3d21e26ba
#
_cell.length_a   1.000
_cell.length_b   1.000
_cell.length_c   1.000
_cell.angle_alpha   90.00
_cell.angle_beta   90.00
_cell.angle_gamma   90.00
#
_symmetry.space_group_name_H-M   'P 1'
#
loop_
_entity.id
_entity.type
_entity.pdbx_description
1 polymer ?
#
loop_
_entity_poly.entity_id
_entity_poly.type
_entity_poly.pdbx_seq_one_letter_code
_entity_poly.pdbx_strand_id
1 'polypeptide(L)'
;MNWEKLRTDEFPGAIERSCGLCVIPIGCLEKHGPHLPVGTDSLWAIALTEEAACVEEVCVFPGGMWLGDVMFRHTDTDPTANNMSGFISMNPHTMLTVLEELCDEIARNGFRKILFVNAHGAITGSMPREMTDIEG
;
A
#
# COMPACT_ATOMS: atom_id res chain seq x y z
N MET A 1 4.24 11.40 -10.45
CA MET A 1 5.45 10.78 -11.07
C MET A 1 5.58 9.37 -10.52
N ASN A 2 5.78 8.36 -11.36
CA ASN A 2 5.86 6.95 -10.91
C ASN A 2 7.32 6.59 -10.66
N TRP A 3 7.63 6.14 -9.45
CA TRP A 3 8.97 5.80 -8.96
C TRP A 3 9.73 4.86 -9.93
N GLU A 4 9.08 3.77 -10.34
CA GLU A 4 9.69 2.75 -11.19
C GLU A 4 9.98 3.21 -12.63
N LYS A 5 9.48 4.39 -13.00
CA LYS A 5 9.71 5.00 -14.31
C LYS A 5 10.80 6.06 -14.30
N LEU A 6 11.30 6.44 -13.11
CA LEU A 6 12.36 7.42 -12.97
C LEU A 6 13.74 6.77 -13.20
N ARG A 7 14.59 7.47 -13.93
CA ARG A 7 16.01 7.14 -13.95
C ARG A 7 16.70 7.70 -12.70
N THR A 8 17.84 7.12 -12.36
CA THR A 8 18.59 7.50 -11.14
C THR A 8 18.92 9.00 -11.06
N ASP A 9 19.21 9.62 -12.19
CA ASP A 9 19.53 11.05 -12.29
C ASP A 9 18.29 11.97 -12.16
N GLU A 10 17.09 11.42 -12.26
CA GLU A 10 15.83 12.18 -12.14
C GLU A 10 15.31 12.27 -10.71
N PHE A 11 15.80 11.40 -9.80
CA PHE A 11 15.30 11.35 -8.41
C PHE A 11 15.42 12.67 -7.64
N PRO A 12 16.56 13.41 -7.69
CA PRO A 12 16.65 14.69 -6.99
C PRO A 12 15.54 15.68 -7.41
N GLY A 13 15.28 15.78 -8.72
CA GLY A 13 14.21 16.63 -9.24
C GLY A 13 12.80 16.13 -8.89
N ALA A 14 12.60 14.81 -8.81
CA ALA A 14 11.32 14.23 -8.41
C ALA A 14 11.02 14.52 -6.93
N ILE A 15 12.03 14.38 -6.06
CA ILE A 15 11.92 14.70 -4.62
C ILE A 15 11.60 16.19 -4.42
N GLU A 16 12.25 17.07 -5.16
CA GLU A 16 12.00 18.51 -5.09
C GLU A 16 10.56 18.85 -5.52
N ARG A 17 10.12 18.38 -6.69
CA ARG A 17 8.77 18.64 -7.22
C ARG A 17 7.67 18.08 -6.33
N SER A 18 7.88 16.91 -5.74
CA SER A 18 6.91 16.31 -4.79
C SER A 18 6.97 16.91 -3.39
N CYS A 19 7.76 17.97 -3.17
CA CYS A 19 8.02 18.53 -1.84
C CYS A 19 8.48 17.46 -0.82
N GLY A 20 9.17 16.44 -1.29
CA GLY A 20 9.65 15.32 -0.50
C GLY A 20 8.60 14.30 -0.12
N LEU A 21 7.43 14.29 -0.79
CA LEU A 21 6.35 13.34 -0.55
C LEU A 21 6.46 12.12 -1.47
N CYS A 22 6.45 10.94 -0.87
CA CYS A 22 6.24 9.66 -1.54
C CYS A 22 4.89 9.08 -1.15
N VAL A 23 4.07 8.69 -2.12
CA VAL A 23 2.73 8.12 -1.90
C VAL A 23 2.78 6.63 -2.22
N ILE A 24 2.27 5.83 -1.30
CA ILE A 24 2.28 4.36 -1.39
C ILE A 24 0.84 3.84 -1.40
N PRO A 25 0.29 3.40 -2.54
CA PRO A 25 -1.00 2.72 -2.57
C PRO A 25 -0.84 1.30 -2.02
N ILE A 26 -1.66 0.95 -1.02
CA ILE A 26 -1.70 -0.37 -0.40
C ILE A 26 -3.11 -0.92 -0.34
N GLY A 27 -3.22 -2.24 -0.43
CA GLY A 27 -4.43 -3.00 -0.34
C GLY A 27 -4.11 -4.47 -0.17
N CYS A 28 -5.09 -5.33 -0.34
CA CYS A 28 -4.91 -6.78 -0.21
C CYS A 28 -5.50 -7.55 -1.38
N LEU A 29 -5.31 -8.87 -1.35
CA LEU A 29 -6.02 -9.82 -2.19
C LEU A 29 -7.03 -10.57 -1.33
N GLU A 30 -8.29 -10.18 -1.42
CA GLU A 30 -9.35 -10.82 -0.65
C GLU A 30 -10.65 -10.99 -1.45
N LYS A 31 -11.56 -11.70 -0.86
CA LYS A 31 -12.84 -12.03 -1.46
C LYS A 31 -13.84 -10.88 -1.31
N HIS A 32 -14.35 -10.37 -2.45
CA HIS A 32 -15.40 -9.34 -2.51
C HIS A 32 -16.70 -9.87 -3.13
N GLY A 33 -16.96 -11.19 -3.00
CA GLY A 33 -18.07 -11.84 -3.67
C GLY A 33 -17.82 -12.11 -5.16
N PRO A 34 -18.83 -12.64 -5.89
CA PRO A 34 -18.67 -13.05 -7.28
C PRO A 34 -18.67 -11.87 -8.27
N HIS A 35 -18.89 -10.66 -7.83
CA HIS A 35 -19.10 -9.47 -8.67
C HIS A 35 -17.89 -8.52 -8.72
N LEU A 36 -16.90 -8.70 -7.85
CA LEU A 36 -15.68 -7.91 -7.81
C LEU A 36 -14.43 -8.80 -7.85
N PRO A 37 -13.33 -8.32 -8.46
CA PRO A 37 -12.07 -9.06 -8.45
C PRO A 37 -11.47 -9.12 -7.03
N VAL A 38 -10.68 -10.15 -6.77
CA VAL A 38 -10.00 -10.32 -5.47
C VAL A 38 -9.01 -9.20 -5.14
N GLY A 39 -8.51 -8.49 -6.13
CA GLY A 39 -7.60 -7.35 -5.98
C GLY A 39 -8.28 -6.00 -5.87
N THR A 40 -9.59 -5.94 -5.62
CA THR A 40 -10.37 -4.69 -5.62
C THR A 40 -9.73 -3.60 -4.79
N ASP A 41 -9.31 -3.89 -3.58
CA ASP A 41 -8.70 -2.92 -2.67
C ASP A 41 -7.42 -2.31 -3.25
N SER A 42 -6.51 -3.17 -3.70
CA SER A 42 -5.25 -2.70 -4.30
C SER A 42 -5.47 -1.94 -5.61
N LEU A 43 -6.37 -2.41 -6.47
CA LEU A 43 -6.71 -1.75 -7.73
C LEU A 43 -7.32 -0.38 -7.47
N TRP A 44 -8.16 -0.27 -6.45
CA TRP A 44 -8.80 0.99 -6.07
C TRP A 44 -7.78 2.00 -5.49
N ALA A 45 -6.91 1.54 -4.58
CA ALA A 45 -5.85 2.38 -4.02
C ALA A 45 -4.92 2.92 -5.12
N ILE A 46 -4.53 2.06 -6.07
CA ILE A 46 -3.69 2.45 -7.22
C ILE A 46 -4.40 3.48 -8.08
N ALA A 47 -5.63 3.22 -8.50
CA ALA A 47 -6.37 4.13 -9.38
C ALA A 47 -6.58 5.50 -8.73
N LEU A 48 -6.97 5.53 -7.44
CA LEU A 48 -7.13 6.77 -6.69
C LEU A 48 -5.81 7.57 -6.60
N THR A 49 -4.71 6.88 -6.33
CA THR A 49 -3.40 7.52 -6.23
C THR A 49 -2.93 8.05 -7.58
N GLU A 50 -3.17 7.33 -8.66
CA GLU A 50 -2.83 7.77 -10.01
C GLU A 50 -3.65 8.99 -10.44
N GLU A 51 -4.94 9.03 -10.14
CA GLU A 51 -5.79 10.19 -10.39
C GLU A 51 -5.32 11.42 -9.58
N ALA A 52 -5.01 11.24 -8.29
CA ALA A 52 -4.46 12.32 -7.47
C ALA A 52 -3.12 12.83 -8.02
N ALA A 53 -2.26 11.93 -8.50
CA ALA A 53 -0.97 12.29 -9.08
C ALA A 53 -1.08 13.00 -10.45
N CYS A 54 -2.25 13.04 -11.08
CA CYS A 54 -2.53 13.85 -12.25
C CYS A 54 -2.80 15.34 -11.89
N VAL A 55 -3.18 15.60 -10.62
CA VAL A 55 -3.51 16.94 -10.13
C VAL A 55 -2.35 17.55 -9.33
N GLU A 56 -1.71 16.72 -8.51
CA GLU A 56 -0.62 17.13 -7.64
C GLU A 56 0.69 16.43 -8.00
N GLU A 57 1.79 17.17 -8.04
CA GLU A 57 3.11 16.59 -8.30
C GLU A 57 3.62 15.77 -7.12
N VAL A 58 3.27 14.49 -7.09
CA VAL A 58 3.74 13.53 -6.07
C VAL A 58 4.55 12.40 -6.69
N CYS A 59 5.45 11.80 -5.94
CA CYS A 59 6.14 10.58 -6.33
C CYS A 59 5.34 9.38 -5.84
N VAL A 60 4.83 8.60 -6.77
CA VAL A 60 4.05 7.38 -6.46
C VAL A 60 4.98 6.18 -6.47
N PHE A 61 5.06 5.49 -5.33
CA PHE A 61 5.77 4.21 -5.21
C PHE A 61 5.02 3.13 -6.00
N PRO A 62 5.73 2.14 -6.59
CA PRO A 62 5.08 1.10 -7.38
C PRO A 62 3.89 0.48 -6.68
N GLY A 63 2.72 0.61 -7.29
CA GLY A 63 1.48 0.10 -6.76
C GLY A 63 1.44 -1.42 -6.70
N GLY A 64 0.53 -1.94 -5.88
CA GLY A 64 0.31 -3.37 -5.75
C GLY A 64 1.08 -4.01 -4.60
N MET A 65 1.29 -3.29 -3.53
CA MET A 65 1.60 -3.95 -2.28
C MET A 65 0.36 -4.77 -1.86
N TRP A 66 0.38 -6.02 -2.25
CA TRP A 66 -0.64 -7.02 -1.97
C TRP A 66 -0.47 -7.59 -0.55
N LEU A 67 -0.16 -6.70 0.40
CA LEU A 67 0.27 -6.99 1.75
C LEU A 67 -0.86 -6.77 2.75
N GLY A 68 -2.03 -7.36 2.51
CA GLY A 68 -3.10 -7.30 3.48
C GLY A 68 -2.98 -8.38 4.54
N ASP A 69 -3.18 -8.02 5.80
CA ASP A 69 -3.59 -8.99 6.80
C ASP A 69 -5.04 -9.35 6.55
N VAL A 70 -5.28 -10.58 6.20
CA VAL A 70 -6.63 -11.13 6.16
C VAL A 70 -6.78 -11.99 7.42
N MET A 71 -7.66 -11.58 8.32
CA MET A 71 -7.89 -12.15 9.65
C MET A 71 -8.10 -13.68 9.67
N PHE A 72 -8.28 -14.31 8.52
CA PHE A 72 -8.70 -15.70 8.41
C PHE A 72 -7.59 -16.69 8.08
N ARG A 73 -6.33 -16.26 8.00
CA ARG A 73 -5.20 -17.11 7.61
C ARG A 73 -5.04 -18.39 8.44
N HIS A 74 -5.42 -18.34 9.73
CA HIS A 74 -5.13 -19.41 10.67
C HIS A 74 -6.36 -20.02 11.34
N THR A 75 -7.55 -19.50 11.10
CA THR A 75 -8.76 -19.90 11.84
C THR A 75 -9.76 -20.67 11.02
N ASP A 76 -9.60 -20.66 9.70
CA ASP A 76 -10.57 -21.30 8.83
C ASP A 76 -10.17 -22.75 8.54
N THR A 77 -10.67 -23.64 9.39
CA THR A 77 -10.60 -25.08 9.21
C THR A 77 -11.81 -25.62 8.44
N ASP A 78 -12.77 -24.77 8.07
CA ASP A 78 -13.93 -25.16 7.31
C ASP A 78 -13.61 -25.25 5.80
N PRO A 79 -13.49 -26.48 5.24
CA PRO A 79 -13.22 -26.65 3.84
C PRO A 79 -14.36 -26.16 2.93
N THR A 80 -15.54 -25.80 3.49
CA THR A 80 -16.65 -25.22 2.73
C THR A 80 -16.62 -23.68 2.73
N ALA A 81 -15.95 -23.08 3.70
CA ALA A 81 -15.59 -21.67 3.66
C ALA A 81 -14.49 -21.38 2.60
N ASN A 82 -13.95 -22.45 2.02
CA ASN A 82 -12.90 -22.50 1.03
C ASN A 82 -13.22 -21.91 -0.36
N ASN A 83 -14.14 -21.03 -0.45
CA ASN A 83 -14.14 -20.10 -1.54
C ASN A 83 -13.07 -19.01 -1.36
N MET A 84 -11.90 -19.41 -0.84
CA MET A 84 -10.77 -18.54 -0.54
C MET A 84 -9.70 -18.60 -1.64
N SER A 85 -10.06 -19.05 -2.82
CA SER A 85 -9.17 -19.02 -3.99
C SER A 85 -8.80 -17.58 -4.33
N GLY A 86 -7.49 -17.33 -4.43
CA GLY A 86 -6.95 -16.02 -4.76
C GLY A 86 -6.62 -15.12 -3.57
N PHE A 87 -6.88 -15.57 -2.34
CA PHE A 87 -6.42 -14.88 -1.14
C PHE A 87 -4.91 -15.00 -0.95
N ILE A 88 -4.29 -13.88 -0.59
CA ILE A 88 -2.93 -13.87 -0.04
C ILE A 88 -2.97 -13.04 1.22
N SER A 89 -2.63 -13.66 2.35
CA SER A 89 -2.49 -12.97 3.62
C SER A 89 -1.06 -13.05 4.12
N MET A 90 -0.65 -12.04 4.85
CA MET A 90 0.64 -11.95 5.49
C MET A 90 0.47 -11.90 7.00
N ASN A 91 1.42 -12.43 7.74
CA ASN A 91 1.43 -12.25 9.18
C ASN A 91 1.58 -10.76 9.50
N PRO A 92 0.77 -10.20 10.44
CA PRO A 92 0.82 -8.77 10.78
C PRO A 92 2.23 -8.29 11.14
N HIS A 93 2.97 -9.07 11.91
CA HIS A 93 4.35 -8.71 12.27
C HIS A 93 5.26 -8.63 11.04
N THR A 94 5.14 -9.57 10.10
CA THR A 94 5.91 -9.53 8.85
C THR A 94 5.54 -8.31 8.02
N MET A 95 4.25 -8.00 7.93
CA MET A 95 3.76 -6.82 7.21
C MET A 95 4.33 -5.52 7.81
N LEU A 96 4.28 -5.38 9.13
CA LEU A 96 4.84 -4.20 9.81
C LEU A 96 6.33 -4.07 9.55
N THR A 97 7.09 -5.16 9.66
CA THR A 97 8.54 -5.17 9.36
C THR A 97 8.82 -4.72 7.94
N VAL A 98 8.05 -5.21 6.95
CA VAL A 98 8.22 -4.79 5.55
C VAL A 98 7.91 -3.30 5.37
N LEU A 99 6.86 -2.79 6.03
CA LEU A 99 6.51 -1.37 5.95
C LEU A 99 7.55 -0.48 6.61
N GLU A 100 8.10 -0.89 7.77
CA GLU A 100 9.20 -0.19 8.45
C GLU A 100 10.44 -0.11 7.54
N GLU A 101 10.93 -1.24 7.04
CA GLU A 101 12.09 -1.28 6.13
C GLU A 101 11.85 -0.46 4.86
N LEU A 102 10.64 -0.50 4.32
CA LEU A 102 10.28 0.31 3.15
C LEU A 102 10.32 1.81 3.46
N CYS A 103 9.81 2.23 4.62
CA CYS A 103 9.87 3.63 5.05
C CYS A 103 11.31 4.10 5.21
N ASP A 104 12.17 3.30 5.82
CA ASP A 104 13.59 3.60 6.01
C ASP A 104 14.30 3.74 4.65
N GLU A 105 14.03 2.86 3.71
CA GLU A 105 14.62 2.92 2.38
C GLU A 105 14.12 4.11 1.55
N ILE A 106 12.85 4.46 1.65
CA ILE A 106 12.28 5.66 1.02
C ILE A 106 12.93 6.92 1.62
N ALA A 107 13.08 6.98 2.94
CA ALA A 107 13.74 8.08 3.63
C ALA A 107 15.23 8.18 3.25
N ARG A 108 15.93 7.04 3.16
CA ARG A 108 17.32 6.98 2.71
C ARG A 108 17.49 7.53 1.29
N ASN A 109 16.48 7.37 0.43
CA ASN A 109 16.47 7.95 -0.92
C ASN A 109 16.20 9.47 -0.95
N GLY A 110 15.90 10.10 0.20
CA GLY A 110 15.76 11.55 0.34
C GLY A 110 14.33 12.06 0.48
N PHE A 111 13.33 11.20 0.46
CA PHE A 111 11.97 11.58 0.77
C PHE A 111 11.80 11.85 2.28
N ARG A 112 10.95 12.79 2.63
CA ARG A 112 10.75 13.24 4.02
C ARG A 112 9.33 13.03 4.53
N LYS A 113 8.44 12.66 3.64
CA LYS A 113 7.03 12.43 3.92
C LYS A 113 6.59 11.18 3.18
N ILE A 114 5.87 10.31 3.85
CA ILE A 114 5.30 9.10 3.27
C ILE A 114 3.81 9.10 3.56
N LEU A 115 3.01 8.95 2.51
CA LEU A 115 1.55 8.84 2.62
C LEU A 115 1.13 7.45 2.15
N PHE A 116 0.52 6.68 3.03
CA PHE A 116 -0.12 5.43 2.67
C PHE A 116 -1.57 5.67 2.24
N VAL A 117 -1.89 5.34 0.99
CA VAL A 117 -3.27 5.29 0.51
C VAL A 117 -3.77 3.87 0.72
N ASN A 118 -4.40 3.65 1.86
CA ASN A 118 -4.87 2.34 2.30
C ASN A 118 -6.34 2.13 1.94
N ALA A 119 -6.63 1.11 1.13
CA ALA A 119 -7.99 0.71 0.75
C ALA A 119 -8.48 -0.56 1.45
N HIS A 120 -7.74 -1.10 2.41
CA HIS A 120 -8.11 -2.32 3.14
C HIS A 120 -8.24 -2.08 4.64
N GLY A 121 -9.41 -2.37 5.21
CA GLY A 121 -9.72 -2.06 6.61
C GLY A 121 -8.83 -2.77 7.64
N ALA A 122 -8.42 -4.01 7.38
CA ALA A 122 -7.60 -4.78 8.32
C ALA A 122 -6.17 -4.21 8.48
N ILE A 123 -5.62 -3.56 7.45
CA ILE A 123 -4.30 -2.91 7.54
C ILE A 123 -4.33 -1.79 8.58
N THR A 124 -5.39 -0.98 8.59
CA THR A 124 -5.53 0.13 9.54
C THR A 124 -5.50 -0.34 11.00
N GLY A 125 -6.12 -1.47 11.30
CA GLY A 125 -6.12 -2.06 12.64
C GLY A 125 -4.76 -2.60 13.09
N SER A 126 -3.84 -2.84 12.16
CA SER A 126 -2.51 -3.39 12.40
C SER A 126 -1.42 -2.32 12.48
N MET A 127 -1.69 -1.11 12.01
CA MET A 127 -0.72 -0.01 12.05
C MET A 127 -0.57 0.57 13.46
N PRO A 128 0.65 0.93 13.90
CA PRO A 128 0.85 1.72 15.11
C PRO A 128 0.03 3.01 15.04
N ARG A 129 -0.53 3.44 16.18
CA ARG A 129 -1.34 4.68 16.25
C ARG A 129 -0.61 5.92 15.72
N GLU A 130 0.68 5.98 15.94
CA GLU A 130 1.55 7.06 15.47
C GLU A 130 1.63 7.16 13.93
N MET A 131 1.32 6.08 13.21
CA MET A 131 1.26 6.09 11.74
C MET A 131 -0.14 6.45 11.22
N THR A 132 -1.17 6.38 12.07
CA THR A 132 -2.55 6.71 11.69
C THR A 132 -2.93 8.15 12.02
N ASP A 133 -2.19 8.81 12.91
CA ASP A 133 -2.46 10.17 13.39
C ASP A 133 -1.78 11.25 12.50
N ILE A 134 -1.69 11.03 11.22
CA ILE A 134 -1.38 12.11 10.28
C ILE A 134 -2.67 12.92 10.11
N GLU A 135 -2.93 13.78 11.07
CA GLU A 135 -3.92 14.83 10.90
C GLU A 135 -3.44 15.76 9.78
N GLY A 136 -4.26 15.84 8.72
CA GLY A 136 -4.09 16.74 7.60
C GLY A 136 -4.46 18.19 7.96
#